data_eaba2d2d35dc918e0a5db33403fe3045
#
_entry.id   eaba2d2d35dc918e0a5db33403fe3045
#
_cell.length_a   1.000
_cell.length_b   1.000
_cell.length_c   1.000
_cell.angle_alpha   90.00
_cell.angle_beta   90.00
_cell.angle_gamma   90.00
#
_symmetry.space_group_name_H-M   'P 1'
#
loop_
_entity.id
_entity.type
_entity.pdbx_description
1 polymer ?
#
loop_
_entity_poly.entity_id
_entity_poly.type
_entity_poly.pdbx_seq_one_letter_code
_entity_poly.pdbx_strand_id
1 'polypeptide(L)'
;MKTPTLKNSLWGIWAALLLIFPAHPAHSAEGGVVQIYKNATARFDDQKQVEADLSLPIKSVRVTEKYQGGYFWTETRKDKLQRFSCSQCHNNKPVRVTRAAEIAHGEIVLVHGSEERPLSCYTCHDKDERDFLVTEQGMKVDMDHPYQLCGQCHFRQKKDWVGGAHGKRISYWAGQRVVKNCTACHDPHSPLFEKRWPKTYSTPLGKGK
;
A
#
# COMPACT_ATOMS: atom_id res chain seq x y z
N MET A 1 37.82 -67.67 63.09
CA MET A 1 37.77 -68.62 61.97
C MET A 1 36.80 -68.11 60.91
N LYS A 2 37.27 -67.46 59.94
CA LYS A 2 36.66 -67.25 58.59
C LYS A 2 37.50 -66.21 57.88
N THR A 3 38.16 -66.62 56.86
CA THR A 3 39.04 -65.81 56.00
C THR A 3 38.22 -64.84 55.13
N PRO A 4 38.64 -63.62 54.94
CA PRO A 4 38.05 -62.77 53.92
C PRO A 4 38.77 -62.92 52.57
N THR A 5 38.01 -63.15 51.57
CA THR A 5 38.42 -63.18 50.14
C THR A 5 38.74 -61.80 49.64
N LEU A 6 39.93 -61.68 49.04
CA LEU A 6 40.39 -60.53 48.27
C LEU A 6 39.62 -60.39 46.93
N LYS A 7 38.92 -59.32 46.70
CA LYS A 7 38.37 -58.96 45.39
C LYS A 7 39.34 -58.03 44.68
N ASN A 8 39.97 -58.52 43.65
CA ASN A 8 40.74 -57.72 42.72
C ASN A 8 39.82 -56.82 41.93
N SER A 9 39.90 -55.51 42.08
CA SER A 9 39.30 -54.56 41.21
C SER A 9 40.37 -54.06 40.25
N LEU A 10 40.21 -54.52 39.00
CA LEU A 10 40.95 -54.00 37.85
C LEU A 10 40.41 -52.61 37.49
N TRP A 11 41.15 -51.59 37.84
CA TRP A 11 40.90 -50.23 37.34
C TRP A 11 41.51 -50.13 35.94
N GLY A 12 40.62 -50.13 34.93
CA GLY A 12 41.00 -49.86 33.56
C GLY A 12 41.41 -48.40 33.44
N ILE A 13 42.65 -48.20 33.06
CA ILE A 13 43.20 -46.88 32.67
C ILE A 13 42.62 -46.51 31.32
N TRP A 14 41.61 -45.65 31.29
CA TRP A 14 41.18 -45.00 30.09
C TRP A 14 42.15 -43.88 29.77
N ALA A 15 43.05 -44.12 28.83
CA ALA A 15 43.88 -43.08 28.23
C ALA A 15 42.96 -42.18 27.37
N ALA A 16 42.58 -41.04 27.91
CA ALA A 16 41.89 -40.01 27.14
C ALA A 16 42.88 -39.41 26.13
N LEU A 17 42.78 -39.86 24.91
CA LEU A 17 43.48 -39.24 23.76
C LEU A 17 42.79 -37.88 23.51
N LEU A 18 43.33 -36.82 24.13
CA LEU A 18 42.95 -35.46 23.80
C LEU A 18 43.48 -35.18 22.39
N LEU A 19 42.61 -35.32 21.38
CA LEU A 19 42.81 -34.80 20.05
C LEU A 19 42.86 -33.27 20.15
N ILE A 20 44.03 -32.71 20.24
CA ILE A 20 44.31 -31.30 20.11
C ILE A 20 44.05 -30.97 18.65
N PHE A 21 42.83 -30.62 18.30
CA PHE A 21 42.56 -29.98 17.03
C PHE A 21 43.18 -28.60 17.10
N PRO A 22 44.10 -28.24 16.21
CA PRO A 22 44.55 -26.87 16.12
C PRO A 22 43.35 -26.01 15.83
N ALA A 23 43.00 -25.12 16.75
CA ALA A 23 41.99 -24.10 16.50
C ALA A 23 42.51 -23.23 15.33
N HIS A 24 42.05 -23.52 14.15
CA HIS A 24 42.32 -22.63 13.03
C HIS A 24 41.63 -21.31 13.39
N PRO A 25 42.36 -20.19 13.48
CA PRO A 25 41.71 -18.92 13.62
C PRO A 25 40.76 -18.80 12.44
N ALA A 26 39.46 -18.64 12.72
CA ALA A 26 38.51 -18.30 11.71
C ALA A 26 38.97 -16.98 11.13
N HIS A 27 39.64 -17.04 9.98
CA HIS A 27 39.93 -15.86 9.18
C HIS A 27 38.56 -15.33 8.78
N SER A 28 38.05 -14.38 9.56
CA SER A 28 36.96 -13.53 9.09
C SER A 28 37.53 -12.88 7.82
N ALA A 29 36.99 -13.30 6.67
CA ALA A 29 37.37 -12.73 5.40
C ALA A 29 37.26 -11.21 5.55
N GLU A 30 38.39 -10.50 5.43
CA GLU A 30 38.46 -9.04 5.41
C GLU A 30 37.76 -8.51 4.16
N GLY A 31 36.49 -8.70 4.05
CA GLY A 31 35.63 -8.41 2.91
C GLY A 31 34.20 -8.85 3.13
N GLY A 32 33.84 -9.26 4.35
CA GLY A 32 32.46 -9.62 4.68
C GLY A 32 31.49 -8.45 4.53
N VAL A 33 30.19 -8.76 4.47
CA VAL A 33 29.11 -7.77 4.32
C VAL A 33 29.24 -6.60 5.30
N VAL A 34 29.74 -6.86 6.52
CA VAL A 34 29.99 -5.82 7.53
C VAL A 34 31.07 -4.82 7.07
N GLN A 35 32.12 -5.29 6.41
CA GLN A 35 33.18 -4.41 5.91
C GLN A 35 32.70 -3.61 4.69
N ILE A 36 31.93 -4.23 3.81
CA ILE A 36 31.28 -3.55 2.68
C ILE A 36 30.36 -2.45 3.21
N TYR A 37 29.54 -2.76 4.23
CA TYR A 37 28.68 -1.79 4.87
C TYR A 37 29.46 -0.64 5.51
N LYS A 38 30.49 -0.95 6.30
CA LYS A 38 31.37 0.06 6.93
C LYS A 38 32.02 0.97 5.88
N ASN A 39 32.51 0.41 4.79
CA ASN A 39 33.13 1.18 3.70
C ASN A 39 32.09 2.05 2.97
N ALA A 40 30.88 1.54 2.76
CA ALA A 40 29.80 2.29 2.13
C ALA A 40 29.29 3.43 3.02
N THR A 41 29.29 3.24 4.35
CA THR A 41 28.82 4.24 5.31
C THR A 41 29.92 5.16 5.83
N ALA A 42 31.20 4.82 5.67
CA ALA A 42 32.34 5.63 6.13
C ALA A 42 32.38 7.04 5.50
N ARG A 43 31.73 7.23 4.36
CA ARG A 43 31.58 8.52 3.68
C ARG A 43 30.22 9.17 3.91
N PHE A 44 29.38 8.54 4.71
CA PHE A 44 28.05 9.06 5.01
C PHE A 44 28.17 10.12 6.09
N ASP A 45 27.92 11.35 5.71
CA ASP A 45 27.83 12.47 6.64
C ASP A 45 26.36 12.58 7.07
N ASP A 46 26.07 12.15 8.29
CA ASP A 46 24.73 12.18 8.89
C ASP A 46 24.26 13.62 9.21
N GLN A 47 25.17 14.58 9.24
CA GLN A 47 24.88 15.99 9.42
C GLN A 47 24.58 16.71 8.09
N LYS A 48 24.93 16.09 6.97
CA LYS A 48 24.68 16.66 5.66
C LYS A 48 23.20 16.46 5.30
N GLN A 49 22.43 17.51 5.43
CA GLN A 49 21.10 17.55 4.85
C GLN A 49 21.23 17.51 3.33
N VAL A 50 20.77 16.42 2.75
CA VAL A 50 20.59 16.33 1.30
C VAL A 50 19.29 17.06 0.97
N GLU A 51 19.41 18.28 0.46
CA GLU A 51 18.32 18.95 -0.23
C GLU A 51 18.04 18.18 -1.52
N ALA A 52 17.26 17.11 -1.40
CA ALA A 52 16.68 16.50 -2.57
C ALA A 52 15.50 17.35 -2.99
N ASP A 53 15.48 17.83 -4.23
CA ASP A 53 14.26 18.38 -4.82
C ASP A 53 13.24 17.24 -4.89
N LEU A 54 12.39 17.16 -3.86
CA LEU A 54 11.33 16.17 -3.73
C LEU A 54 10.05 16.65 -4.42
N SER A 55 10.15 17.60 -5.35
CA SER A 55 9.03 18.02 -6.16
C SER A 55 8.46 16.81 -6.89
N LEU A 56 7.22 16.47 -6.56
CA LEU A 56 6.52 15.38 -7.20
C LEU A 56 5.93 15.90 -8.51
N PRO A 57 6.14 15.21 -9.64
CA PRO A 57 5.48 15.55 -10.91
C PRO A 57 3.98 15.24 -10.89
N ILE A 58 3.39 15.07 -9.71
CA ILE A 58 2.01 14.66 -9.50
C ILE A 58 1.27 15.77 -8.77
N LYS A 59 0.22 16.26 -9.41
CA LYS A 59 -0.70 17.19 -8.76
C LYS A 59 -1.37 16.51 -7.57
N SER A 60 -1.37 17.17 -6.44
CA SER A 60 -1.93 16.65 -5.21
C SER A 60 -2.72 17.71 -4.45
N VAL A 61 -3.69 17.26 -3.68
CA VAL A 61 -4.50 18.09 -2.78
C VAL A 61 -4.35 17.58 -1.35
N ARG A 62 -4.45 18.53 -0.40
CA ARG A 62 -4.36 18.19 1.02
C ARG A 62 -5.61 17.41 1.45
N VAL A 63 -5.40 16.31 2.14
CA VAL A 63 -6.47 15.52 2.75
C VAL A 63 -7.02 16.27 3.97
N THR A 64 -8.33 16.24 4.17
CA THR A 64 -9.00 16.94 5.28
C THR A 64 -8.76 16.26 6.62
N GLU A 65 -8.55 14.93 6.60
CA GLU A 65 -8.21 14.15 7.79
C GLU A 65 -6.75 14.35 8.17
N LYS A 66 -6.49 14.23 9.47
CA LYS A 66 -5.13 14.24 10.02
C LYS A 66 -4.72 12.83 10.41
N TYR A 67 -3.45 12.51 10.29
CA TYR A 67 -2.85 11.30 10.81
C TYR A 67 -1.73 11.64 11.78
N GLN A 68 -1.84 11.18 13.02
CA GLN A 68 -0.88 11.49 14.11
C GLN A 68 -0.58 12.99 14.25
N GLY A 69 -1.61 13.82 14.09
CA GLY A 69 -1.50 15.28 14.16
C GLY A 69 -0.96 15.97 12.90
N GLY A 70 -0.45 15.20 11.94
CA GLY A 70 0.09 15.71 10.68
C GLY A 70 -0.91 15.71 9.54
N TYR A 71 -0.63 16.53 8.55
CA TYR A 71 -1.35 16.55 7.28
C TYR A 71 -0.68 15.62 6.26
N PHE A 72 -1.47 15.14 5.33
CA PHE A 72 -0.97 14.41 4.16
C PHE A 72 -1.79 14.77 2.92
N TRP A 73 -1.37 14.32 1.77
CA TRP A 73 -1.93 14.69 0.48
C TRP A 73 -2.36 13.46 -0.30
N THR A 74 -3.29 13.67 -1.21
CA THR A 74 -3.68 12.65 -2.19
C THR A 74 -3.56 13.22 -3.60
N GLU A 75 -3.31 12.35 -4.56
CA GLU A 75 -3.28 12.76 -5.96
C GLU A 75 -4.65 13.32 -6.40
N THR A 76 -4.62 14.27 -7.30
CA THR A 76 -5.83 14.84 -7.91
C THR A 76 -6.53 13.81 -8.81
N ARG A 77 -7.83 13.97 -8.97
CA ARG A 77 -8.65 13.13 -9.84
C ARG A 77 -9.22 13.90 -11.01
N LYS A 78 -9.61 15.15 -10.81
CA LYS A 78 -10.26 15.99 -11.84
C LYS A 78 -9.48 16.07 -13.14
N ASP A 79 -8.17 16.19 -13.07
CA ASP A 79 -7.27 16.26 -14.22
C ASP A 79 -7.11 14.94 -14.98
N LYS A 80 -7.62 13.84 -14.42
CA LYS A 80 -7.59 12.49 -15.02
C LYS A 80 -8.95 12.05 -15.56
N LEU A 81 -9.99 12.84 -15.35
CA LEU A 81 -11.32 12.55 -15.85
C LEU A 81 -11.46 13.07 -17.30
N GLN A 82 -11.77 12.15 -18.20
CA GLN A 82 -11.86 12.47 -19.64
C GLN A 82 -12.91 13.53 -19.97
N ARG A 83 -13.97 13.65 -19.17
CA ARG A 83 -15.13 14.51 -19.43
C ARG A 83 -15.38 15.54 -18.34
N PHE A 84 -14.37 15.85 -17.56
CA PHE A 84 -14.47 16.93 -16.57
C PHE A 84 -14.22 18.31 -17.28
N SER A 85 -14.99 19.37 -17.01
CA SER A 85 -16.06 19.45 -16.03
C SER A 85 -17.41 18.99 -16.63
N CYS A 86 -18.20 18.32 -15.81
CA CYS A 86 -19.50 17.76 -16.18
C CYS A 86 -20.52 18.88 -16.51
N SER A 87 -20.37 20.06 -15.89
CA SER A 87 -21.16 21.27 -16.14
C SER A 87 -21.10 21.79 -17.58
N GLN A 88 -20.12 21.36 -18.37
CA GLN A 88 -20.09 21.69 -19.80
C GLN A 88 -21.31 21.14 -20.55
N CYS A 89 -21.81 19.96 -20.14
CA CYS A 89 -23.01 19.38 -20.69
C CYS A 89 -24.21 19.52 -19.74
N HIS A 90 -24.00 19.44 -18.43
CA HIS A 90 -25.03 19.56 -17.38
C HIS A 90 -25.14 21.02 -16.91
N ASN A 91 -25.69 21.90 -17.75
CA ASN A 91 -25.68 23.34 -17.56
C ASN A 91 -27.05 24.03 -17.76
N ASN A 92 -28.13 23.38 -17.41
CA ASN A 92 -29.49 23.89 -17.56
C ASN A 92 -29.95 24.25 -19.00
N LYS A 93 -29.12 24.00 -20.01
CA LYS A 93 -29.53 24.13 -21.40
C LYS A 93 -30.33 22.90 -21.82
N PRO A 94 -31.39 23.08 -22.61
CA PRO A 94 -32.18 21.95 -23.09
C PRO A 94 -31.30 21.00 -23.90
N VAL A 95 -31.29 19.74 -23.52
CA VAL A 95 -30.59 18.68 -24.26
C VAL A 95 -31.41 18.38 -25.52
N ARG A 96 -30.82 18.61 -26.68
CA ARG A 96 -31.49 18.40 -28.00
C ARG A 96 -31.30 17.00 -28.56
N VAL A 97 -30.57 16.14 -27.84
CA VAL A 97 -30.22 14.80 -28.35
C VAL A 97 -31.05 13.76 -27.62
N THR A 98 -31.84 13.02 -28.36
CA THR A 98 -32.52 11.80 -27.87
C THR A 98 -31.46 10.78 -27.46
N ARG A 99 -31.64 10.12 -26.33
CA ARG A 99 -30.69 9.10 -25.80
C ARG A 99 -29.31 9.67 -25.41
N ALA A 100 -29.28 10.94 -25.00
CA ALA A 100 -28.01 11.60 -24.61
C ALA A 100 -27.27 10.84 -23.50
N ALA A 101 -27.99 10.22 -22.55
CA ALA A 101 -27.39 9.42 -21.48
C ALA A 101 -26.67 8.17 -22.01
N GLU A 102 -27.24 7.48 -23.00
CA GLU A 102 -26.63 6.31 -23.62
C GLU A 102 -25.38 6.69 -24.44
N ILE A 103 -25.42 7.82 -25.10
CA ILE A 103 -24.28 8.32 -25.90
C ILE A 103 -23.14 8.80 -24.99
N ALA A 104 -23.47 9.47 -23.90
CA ALA A 104 -22.48 10.12 -23.04
C ALA A 104 -21.97 9.21 -21.91
N HIS A 105 -22.81 8.24 -21.46
CA HIS A 105 -22.55 7.41 -20.27
C HIS A 105 -22.88 5.93 -20.47
N GLY A 106 -23.12 5.49 -21.71
CA GLY A 106 -23.51 4.10 -22.01
C GLY A 106 -22.44 3.06 -21.67
N GLU A 107 -21.18 3.49 -21.55
CA GLU A 107 -20.07 2.63 -21.13
C GLU A 107 -20.02 2.39 -19.60
N ILE A 108 -20.80 3.15 -18.81
CA ILE A 108 -20.79 3.04 -17.36
C ILE A 108 -21.72 1.92 -16.94
N VAL A 109 -21.14 0.87 -16.37
CA VAL A 109 -21.88 -0.24 -15.78
C VAL A 109 -21.76 -0.11 -14.26
N LEU A 110 -22.90 0.14 -13.59
CA LEU A 110 -22.94 0.26 -12.13
C LEU A 110 -23.12 -1.12 -11.50
N VAL A 111 -22.03 -1.65 -10.95
CA VAL A 111 -22.00 -2.90 -10.18
C VAL A 111 -21.47 -2.59 -8.78
N HIS A 112 -22.22 -1.75 -8.06
CA HIS A 112 -21.86 -1.30 -6.72
C HIS A 112 -23.14 -1.28 -5.86
N GLY A 113 -23.04 -1.78 -4.64
CA GLY A 113 -24.18 -1.99 -3.76
C GLY A 113 -24.53 -3.47 -3.61
N SER A 114 -25.63 -3.75 -2.99
CA SER A 114 -26.21 -5.09 -2.88
C SER A 114 -27.64 -5.09 -3.42
N GLU A 115 -28.24 -6.28 -3.55
CA GLU A 115 -29.64 -6.40 -3.93
C GLU A 115 -30.57 -5.68 -2.96
N GLU A 116 -30.23 -5.69 -1.65
CA GLU A 116 -31.00 -5.01 -0.61
C GLU A 116 -30.79 -3.49 -0.59
N ARG A 117 -29.66 -3.03 -1.13
CA ARG A 117 -29.27 -1.61 -1.22
C ARG A 117 -28.71 -1.29 -2.58
N PRO A 118 -29.55 -1.25 -3.61
CA PRO A 118 -29.09 -0.85 -4.94
C PRO A 118 -28.68 0.62 -4.92
N LEU A 119 -27.51 0.91 -5.46
CA LEU A 119 -27.05 2.28 -5.61
C LEU A 119 -27.51 2.84 -6.97
N SER A 120 -27.72 4.14 -7.00
CA SER A 120 -28.02 4.89 -8.21
C SER A 120 -26.94 5.94 -8.48
N CYS A 121 -26.96 6.53 -9.66
CA CYS A 121 -26.04 7.62 -10.00
C CYS A 121 -26.09 8.74 -8.94
N TYR A 122 -27.28 9.06 -8.48
CA TYR A 122 -27.52 10.15 -7.51
C TYR A 122 -27.21 9.78 -6.06
N THR A 123 -26.89 8.54 -5.79
CA THR A 123 -26.34 8.15 -4.49
C THR A 123 -24.97 8.78 -4.26
N CYS A 124 -24.26 9.04 -5.34
CA CYS A 124 -22.88 9.54 -5.30
C CYS A 124 -22.69 10.89 -6.01
N HIS A 125 -23.44 11.15 -7.09
CA HIS A 125 -23.34 12.38 -7.87
C HIS A 125 -24.42 13.37 -7.49
N ASP A 126 -24.00 14.63 -7.29
CA ASP A 126 -24.96 15.71 -7.08
C ASP A 126 -25.85 15.86 -8.33
N LYS A 127 -27.17 15.90 -8.13
CA LYS A 127 -28.14 15.95 -9.24
C LYS A 127 -28.20 17.31 -9.92
N ASP A 128 -27.81 18.38 -9.21
CA ASP A 128 -27.91 19.75 -9.68
C ASP A 128 -26.53 20.28 -10.14
N GLU A 129 -25.48 19.95 -9.37
CA GLU A 129 -24.09 20.35 -9.67
C GLU A 129 -23.22 19.13 -9.92
N ARG A 130 -23.25 18.62 -11.15
CA ARG A 130 -22.57 17.37 -11.55
C ARG A 130 -21.06 17.37 -11.38
N ASP A 131 -20.45 18.53 -11.21
CA ASP A 131 -19.00 18.66 -10.92
C ASP A 131 -18.65 18.21 -9.49
N PHE A 132 -19.66 17.92 -8.67
CA PHE A 132 -19.49 17.47 -7.30
C PHE A 132 -20.09 16.07 -7.05
N LEU A 133 -19.50 15.40 -6.11
CA LEU A 133 -20.11 14.26 -5.44
C LEU A 133 -20.98 14.76 -4.29
N VAL A 134 -21.86 13.93 -3.81
CA VAL A 134 -22.76 14.27 -2.69
C VAL A 134 -22.74 13.17 -1.63
N THR A 135 -22.65 13.55 -0.37
CA THR A 135 -22.75 12.60 0.75
C THR A 135 -24.23 12.28 1.04
N GLU A 136 -24.47 11.22 1.83
CA GLU A 136 -25.80 10.85 2.30
C GLU A 136 -26.47 12.00 3.06
N GLN A 137 -25.71 12.87 3.72
CA GLN A 137 -26.20 14.07 4.40
C GLN A 137 -26.38 15.29 3.47
N GLY A 138 -26.19 15.12 2.16
CA GLY A 138 -26.34 16.20 1.17
C GLY A 138 -25.14 17.16 1.10
N MET A 139 -24.01 16.84 1.74
CA MET A 139 -22.81 17.67 1.64
C MET A 139 -22.11 17.44 0.30
N LYS A 140 -21.77 18.53 -0.38
CA LYS A 140 -20.99 18.46 -1.62
C LYS A 140 -19.53 18.06 -1.33
N VAL A 141 -19.03 17.15 -2.12
CA VAL A 141 -17.67 16.64 -2.04
C VAL A 141 -16.99 16.86 -3.39
N ASP A 142 -15.84 17.50 -3.36
CA ASP A 142 -15.02 17.70 -4.56
C ASP A 142 -14.53 16.36 -5.12
N MET A 143 -14.45 16.24 -6.45
CA MET A 143 -14.00 15.01 -7.13
C MET A 143 -12.55 14.62 -6.75
N ASP A 144 -11.75 15.53 -6.23
CA ASP A 144 -10.40 15.21 -5.70
C ASP A 144 -10.44 14.63 -4.28
N HIS A 145 -11.60 14.67 -3.60
CA HIS A 145 -11.79 14.18 -2.24
C HIS A 145 -12.79 13.00 -2.12
N PRO A 146 -12.84 12.03 -3.06
CA PRO A 146 -13.82 10.94 -3.04
C PRO A 146 -13.75 10.06 -1.81
N TYR A 147 -12.63 10.06 -1.07
CA TYR A 147 -12.50 9.34 0.20
C TYR A 147 -13.52 9.79 1.26
N GLN A 148 -14.03 11.02 1.16
CA GLN A 148 -15.09 11.51 2.04
C GLN A 148 -16.42 10.79 1.76
N LEU A 149 -16.73 10.59 0.49
CA LEU A 149 -17.90 9.84 0.06
C LEU A 149 -17.74 8.34 0.33
N CYS A 150 -16.68 7.72 -0.18
CA CYS A 150 -16.43 6.29 -0.03
C CYS A 150 -16.38 5.87 1.45
N GLY A 151 -15.79 6.71 2.28
CA GLY A 151 -15.60 6.46 3.70
C GLY A 151 -16.87 6.47 4.55
N GLN A 152 -18.03 6.87 4.00
CA GLN A 152 -19.30 6.78 4.72
C GLN A 152 -19.72 5.32 4.92
N CYS A 153 -19.53 4.49 3.89
CA CYS A 153 -19.83 3.06 3.94
C CYS A 153 -18.56 2.24 4.21
N HIS A 154 -17.43 2.62 3.61
CA HIS A 154 -16.14 1.95 3.73
C HIS A 154 -15.24 2.60 4.80
N PHE A 155 -15.80 2.83 5.99
CA PHE A 155 -15.11 3.58 7.06
C PHE A 155 -13.84 2.88 7.57
N ARG A 156 -13.80 1.53 7.56
CA ARG A 156 -12.60 0.77 7.95
C ARG A 156 -11.48 0.98 6.94
N GLN A 157 -11.77 0.82 5.67
CA GLN A 157 -10.82 1.03 4.58
C GLN A 157 -10.32 2.48 4.53
N LYS A 158 -11.21 3.45 4.79
CA LYS A 158 -10.82 4.85 4.92
C LYS A 158 -9.88 5.05 6.12
N LYS A 159 -10.17 4.45 7.28
CA LYS A 159 -9.29 4.51 8.45
C LYS A 159 -7.90 3.94 8.15
N ASP A 160 -7.87 2.78 7.49
CA ASP A 160 -6.63 2.13 7.08
C ASP A 160 -5.87 2.96 6.04
N TRP A 161 -6.57 3.62 5.13
CA TRP A 161 -5.98 4.53 4.14
C TRP A 161 -5.38 5.77 4.80
N VAL A 162 -6.08 6.39 5.74
CA VAL A 162 -5.55 7.50 6.55
C VAL A 162 -4.33 7.05 7.33
N GLY A 163 -4.37 5.86 7.93
CA GLY A 163 -3.27 5.26 8.69
C GLY A 163 -2.11 4.74 7.85
N GLY A 164 -2.28 4.58 6.54
CA GLY A 164 -1.24 4.08 5.63
C GLY A 164 -1.19 2.56 5.48
N ALA A 165 -2.12 1.82 6.07
CA ALA A 165 -2.26 0.38 5.91
C ALA A 165 -2.99 -0.01 4.61
N HIS A 166 -3.71 0.93 4.00
CA HIS A 166 -4.39 0.78 2.73
C HIS A 166 -3.97 1.90 1.75
N GLY A 167 -3.98 1.61 0.46
CA GLY A 167 -3.54 2.54 -0.57
C GLY A 167 -2.01 2.57 -0.73
N LYS A 168 -1.57 3.18 -1.81
CA LYS A 168 -0.14 3.26 -2.16
C LYS A 168 0.37 4.67 -1.96
N ARG A 169 1.45 4.82 -1.20
CA ARG A 169 2.24 6.05 -1.18
C ARG A 169 2.94 6.21 -2.52
N ILE A 170 2.86 7.39 -3.12
CA ILE A 170 3.42 7.73 -4.44
C ILE A 170 4.58 8.71 -4.34
N SER A 171 4.86 9.21 -3.16
CA SER A 171 6.05 9.99 -2.86
C SER A 171 7.13 9.10 -2.24
N TYR A 172 8.35 9.64 -2.16
CA TYR A 172 9.45 9.00 -1.47
C TYR A 172 9.08 8.66 -0.02
N TRP A 173 9.79 7.71 0.59
CA TRP A 173 9.58 7.32 1.99
C TRP A 173 9.80 8.48 2.97
N ALA A 174 10.70 9.43 2.63
CA ALA A 174 10.93 10.68 3.33
C ALA A 174 10.13 11.83 2.69
N GLY A 175 9.93 12.92 3.41
CA GLY A 175 9.21 14.09 2.93
C GLY A 175 7.69 13.95 3.00
N GLN A 176 7.01 14.80 2.25
CA GLN A 176 5.56 14.91 2.25
C GLN A 176 4.88 13.59 1.88
N ARG A 177 3.97 13.14 2.72
CA ARG A 177 3.18 11.94 2.43
C ARG A 177 2.12 12.24 1.39
N VAL A 178 2.27 11.67 0.20
CA VAL A 178 1.25 11.69 -0.86
C VAL A 178 0.81 10.26 -1.14
N VAL A 179 -0.48 10.00 -1.16
CA VAL A 179 -1.06 8.67 -1.36
C VAL A 179 -2.00 8.67 -2.57
N LYS A 180 -2.15 7.51 -3.18
CA LYS A 180 -3.16 7.32 -4.23
C LYS A 180 -4.56 7.50 -3.65
N ASN A 181 -5.40 8.17 -4.45
CA ASN A 181 -6.81 8.30 -4.16
C ASN A 181 -7.53 6.94 -4.30
N CYS A 182 -8.68 6.78 -3.65
CA CYS A 182 -9.50 5.56 -3.75
C CYS A 182 -9.79 5.19 -5.20
N THR A 183 -10.24 6.18 -5.98
CA THR A 183 -10.61 6.01 -7.40
C THR A 183 -9.42 5.90 -8.36
N ALA A 184 -8.19 5.97 -7.86
CA ALA A 184 -6.99 5.70 -8.67
C ALA A 184 -6.71 4.19 -8.81
N CYS A 185 -7.32 3.38 -7.96
CA CYS A 185 -7.19 1.93 -7.96
C CYS A 185 -8.55 1.23 -8.12
N HIS A 186 -9.61 1.77 -7.51
CA HIS A 186 -10.95 1.23 -7.60
C HIS A 186 -11.76 2.01 -8.63
N ASP A 187 -12.38 1.30 -9.57
CA ASP A 187 -13.45 1.90 -10.38
C ASP A 187 -14.65 2.18 -9.48
N PRO A 188 -15.08 3.44 -9.31
CA PRO A 188 -16.18 3.74 -8.40
C PRO A 188 -17.51 3.09 -8.79
N HIS A 189 -17.69 2.74 -10.06
CA HIS A 189 -18.90 2.10 -10.57
C HIS A 189 -18.85 0.57 -10.44
N SER A 190 -17.65 -0.02 -10.42
CA SER A 190 -17.40 -1.45 -10.24
C SER A 190 -16.15 -1.67 -9.36
N PRO A 191 -16.21 -1.34 -8.06
CA PRO A 191 -15.01 -1.24 -7.23
C PRO A 191 -14.42 -2.59 -6.79
N LEU A 192 -15.14 -3.70 -6.99
CA LEU A 192 -14.69 -5.01 -6.58
C LEU A 192 -13.59 -5.53 -7.49
N PHE A 193 -12.45 -5.88 -6.90
CA PHE A 193 -11.43 -6.62 -7.63
C PHE A 193 -11.78 -8.11 -7.71
N GLU A 194 -11.47 -8.73 -8.82
CA GLU A 194 -11.48 -10.19 -8.90
C GLU A 194 -10.55 -10.80 -7.85
N LYS A 195 -10.98 -11.90 -7.25
CA LYS A 195 -10.16 -12.63 -6.29
C LYS A 195 -8.89 -13.11 -6.99
N ARG A 196 -7.76 -12.54 -6.59
CA ARG A 196 -6.44 -12.98 -7.06
C ARG A 196 -5.79 -13.80 -5.97
N TRP A 197 -5.57 -15.07 -6.25
CA TRP A 197 -4.72 -15.87 -5.40
C TRP A 197 -3.29 -15.36 -5.57
N PRO A 198 -2.56 -15.09 -4.48
CA PRO A 198 -1.14 -14.80 -4.60
C PRO A 198 -0.49 -16.00 -5.30
N LYS A 199 0.15 -15.76 -6.43
CA LYS A 199 1.01 -16.77 -7.02
C LYS A 199 2.12 -17.02 -6.01
N THR A 200 2.07 -18.15 -5.32
CA THR A 200 3.19 -18.60 -4.51
C THR A 200 4.34 -18.88 -5.46
N TYR A 201 5.31 -18.03 -5.44
CA TYR A 201 6.51 -18.17 -6.25
C TYR A 201 7.47 -19.19 -5.64
N SER A 202 7.10 -20.42 -5.65
CA SER A 202 8.09 -21.45 -5.85
C SER A 202 8.06 -21.79 -7.34
N THR A 203 8.86 -21.08 -8.12
CA THR A 203 9.23 -21.62 -9.42
C THR A 203 9.78 -23.01 -9.15
N PRO A 204 9.18 -24.10 -9.67
CA PRO A 204 9.81 -25.40 -9.57
C PRO A 204 11.21 -25.18 -10.14
N LEU A 205 12.24 -25.42 -9.33
CA LEU A 205 13.61 -25.45 -9.82
C LEU A 205 13.58 -26.39 -11.01
N GLY A 206 13.74 -25.82 -12.20
CA GLY A 206 13.67 -26.57 -13.43
C GLY A 206 14.55 -27.80 -13.27
N LYS A 207 14.00 -28.99 -13.48
CA LYS A 207 14.78 -30.19 -13.61
C LYS A 207 15.78 -29.90 -14.72
N GLY A 208 17.01 -29.64 -14.33
CA GLY A 208 18.08 -29.46 -15.29
C GLY A 208 18.05 -30.65 -16.26
N LYS A 209 17.99 -30.32 -17.54
CA LYS A 209 18.24 -31.30 -18.61
C LYS A 209 19.73 -31.56 -18.67
#